data_fff2f98ca367ed32c221167bbd75523d
#
_entry.id   fff2f98ca367ed32c221167bbd75523d
#
_cell.length_a   1.000
_cell.length_b   1.000
_cell.length_c   1.000
_cell.angle_alpha   90.00
_cell.angle_beta   90.00
_cell.angle_gamma   90.00
#
_symmetry.space_group_name_H-M   'P 1'
#
loop_
_entity.id
_entity.type
_entity.pdbx_description
1 polymer ?
#
loop_
_entity_poly.entity_id
_entity_poly.type
_entity_poly.pdbx_seq_one_letter_code
_entity_poly.pdbx_strand_id
1 'polypeptide(L)'
;MVDSQFGLINAVQRPQVTTLGREAYPSFPDKVAAFLFALLTHSPFRGGNRRVALASLFAFCELNNRTIDSRVLDEKTAETLFKRAAAHREMGIAPENVFREILVRAIVAV
;
A
#
# COMPACT_ATOMS: atom_id res chain seq x y z
N MET A 1 16.67 5.57 -6.47
CA MET A 1 17.61 4.42 -6.49
C MET A 1 17.13 3.37 -5.51
N VAL A 2 17.19 2.11 -5.92
CA VAL A 2 16.77 0.99 -5.07
C VAL A 2 17.88 0.68 -4.05
N ASP A 3 17.52 0.70 -2.78
CA ASP A 3 18.45 0.41 -1.68
C ASP A 3 18.36 -1.06 -1.24
N SER A 4 17.20 -1.69 -1.48
CA SER A 4 16.96 -3.10 -1.16
C SER A 4 16.17 -3.76 -2.26
N GLN A 5 16.83 -4.57 -3.08
CA GLN A 5 16.14 -5.36 -4.12
C GLN A 5 15.20 -6.38 -3.49
N PHE A 6 15.61 -6.98 -2.38
CA PHE A 6 14.80 -7.96 -1.67
C PHE A 6 13.49 -7.34 -1.17
N GLY A 7 13.56 -6.15 -0.59
CA GLY A 7 12.37 -5.44 -0.13
C GLY A 7 11.42 -5.08 -1.26
N LEU A 8 11.98 -4.67 -2.41
CA LEU A 8 11.17 -4.34 -3.58
C LEU A 8 10.48 -5.57 -4.16
N ILE A 9 11.21 -6.68 -4.29
CA ILE A 9 10.64 -7.94 -4.78
C ILE A 9 9.52 -8.41 -3.85
N ASN A 10 9.72 -8.33 -2.54
CA ASN A 10 8.71 -8.69 -1.56
C ASN A 10 7.44 -7.85 -1.73
N ALA A 11 7.59 -6.54 -1.92
CA ALA A 11 6.45 -5.65 -2.12
C ALA A 11 5.67 -6.00 -3.38
N VAL A 12 6.36 -6.27 -4.49
CA VAL A 12 5.73 -6.62 -5.76
C VAL A 12 5.00 -7.95 -5.67
N GLN A 13 5.56 -8.92 -4.95
CA GLN A 13 4.96 -10.26 -4.83
C GLN A 13 3.84 -10.34 -3.80
N ARG A 14 3.80 -9.42 -2.85
CA ARG A 14 2.86 -9.45 -1.73
C ARG A 14 1.39 -9.57 -2.16
N PRO A 15 0.91 -8.84 -3.18
CA PRO A 15 -0.49 -8.94 -3.60
C PRO A 15 -0.90 -10.33 -4.12
N GLN A 16 0.07 -11.15 -4.50
CA GLN A 16 -0.16 -12.47 -5.10
C GLN A 16 -0.07 -13.61 -4.08
N VAL A 17 0.15 -13.30 -2.81
CA VAL A 17 0.30 -14.32 -1.77
C VAL A 17 -1.00 -15.10 -1.58
N THR A 18 -0.87 -16.43 -1.49
CA THR A 18 -1.98 -17.31 -1.16
C THR A 18 -1.80 -17.91 0.23
N THR A 19 -2.92 -18.17 0.89
CA THR A 19 -2.92 -18.81 2.22
C THR A 19 -3.96 -19.92 2.18
N LEU A 20 -3.53 -21.16 2.49
CA LEU A 20 -4.39 -22.33 2.48
C LEU A 20 -5.14 -22.52 1.13
N GLY A 21 -4.45 -22.22 0.02
CA GLY A 21 -4.99 -22.35 -1.32
C GLY A 21 -5.91 -21.23 -1.78
N ARG A 22 -6.05 -20.18 -0.99
CA ARG A 22 -6.88 -19.01 -1.31
C ARG A 22 -6.01 -17.77 -1.43
N GLU A 23 -6.40 -16.84 -2.30
CA GLU A 23 -5.74 -15.54 -2.35
C GLU A 23 -5.89 -14.82 -1.02
N ALA A 24 -4.77 -14.36 -0.46
CA ALA A 24 -4.77 -13.58 0.77
C ALA A 24 -5.39 -12.19 0.55
N TYR A 25 -5.28 -11.66 -0.68
CA TYR A 25 -5.75 -10.34 -1.05
C TYR A 25 -6.61 -10.44 -2.31
N PRO A 26 -7.90 -10.80 -2.17
CA PRO A 26 -8.71 -11.19 -3.33
C PRO A 26 -9.22 -10.02 -4.19
N SER A 27 -9.45 -8.86 -3.61
CA SER A 27 -9.97 -7.70 -4.36
C SER A 27 -8.84 -6.80 -4.84
N PHE A 28 -9.14 -5.94 -5.84
CA PHE A 28 -8.19 -4.94 -6.30
C PHE A 28 -7.73 -4.00 -5.17
N PRO A 29 -8.63 -3.39 -4.38
CA PRO A 29 -8.18 -2.57 -3.25
C PRO A 29 -7.32 -3.33 -2.24
N ASP A 30 -7.64 -4.59 -1.97
CA ASP A 30 -6.83 -5.44 -1.09
C ASP A 30 -5.41 -5.60 -1.64
N LYS A 31 -5.28 -5.86 -2.94
CA LYS A 31 -3.97 -6.03 -3.58
C LYS A 31 -3.14 -4.75 -3.55
N VAL A 32 -3.76 -3.62 -3.83
CA VAL A 32 -3.09 -2.31 -3.76
C VAL A 32 -2.63 -2.04 -2.34
N ALA A 33 -3.47 -2.27 -1.36
CA ALA A 33 -3.12 -2.06 0.05
C ALA A 33 -1.95 -2.95 0.48
N ALA A 34 -1.96 -4.22 0.06
CA ALA A 34 -0.88 -5.16 0.38
C ALA A 34 0.45 -4.70 -0.23
N PHE A 35 0.43 -4.26 -1.49
CA PHE A 35 1.62 -3.74 -2.15
C PHE A 35 2.17 -2.50 -1.42
N LEU A 36 1.31 -1.53 -1.16
CA LEU A 36 1.73 -0.28 -0.52
C LEU A 36 2.24 -0.51 0.90
N PHE A 37 1.59 -1.37 1.66
CA PHE A 37 2.03 -1.67 3.02
C PHE A 37 3.42 -2.32 3.02
N ALA A 38 3.64 -3.29 2.14
CA ALA A 38 4.94 -3.95 2.02
C ALA A 38 6.02 -2.96 1.56
N LEU A 39 5.69 -2.10 0.59
CA LEU A 39 6.60 -1.07 0.11
C LEU A 39 7.04 -0.13 1.24
N LEU A 40 6.07 0.34 2.03
CA LEU A 40 6.34 1.29 3.11
C LEU A 40 7.11 0.63 4.27
N THR A 41 6.77 -0.60 4.64
CA THR A 41 7.44 -1.28 5.74
C THR A 41 8.85 -1.74 5.39
N HIS A 42 9.11 -2.13 4.15
CA HIS A 42 10.44 -2.55 3.71
C HIS A 42 11.33 -1.39 3.27
N SER A 43 10.73 -0.27 2.89
CA SER A 43 11.45 0.94 2.46
C SER A 43 12.59 0.63 1.48
N PRO A 44 12.28 0.00 0.31
CA PRO A 44 13.33 -0.50 -0.59
C PRO A 44 14.13 0.59 -1.29
N PHE A 45 13.64 1.82 -1.32
CA PHE A 45 14.35 2.93 -1.92
C PHE A 45 15.12 3.70 -0.86
N ARG A 46 16.23 4.33 -1.24
CA ARG A 46 17.06 5.11 -0.32
C ARG A 46 16.30 6.32 0.23
N GLY A 47 15.38 6.87 -0.56
CA GLY A 47 14.50 7.96 -0.15
C GLY A 47 13.30 7.99 -1.04
N GLY A 48 12.28 8.75 -0.65
CA GLY A 48 11.08 8.93 -1.45
C GLY A 48 10.10 7.75 -1.44
N ASN A 49 10.21 6.82 -0.50
CA ASN A 49 9.31 5.64 -0.44
C ASN A 49 7.85 6.06 -0.35
N ARG A 50 7.53 7.09 0.42
CA ARG A 50 6.15 7.58 0.53
C ARG A 50 5.65 8.22 -0.76
N ARG A 51 6.53 8.89 -1.50
CA ARG A 51 6.17 9.46 -2.82
C ARG A 51 5.91 8.35 -3.83
N VAL A 52 6.74 7.32 -3.82
CA VAL A 52 6.55 6.16 -4.70
C VAL A 52 5.24 5.47 -4.36
N ALA A 53 4.92 5.31 -3.08
CA ALA A 53 3.67 4.70 -2.64
C ALA A 53 2.47 5.51 -3.13
N LEU A 54 2.49 6.83 -2.97
CA LEU A 54 1.39 7.69 -3.40
C LEU A 54 1.23 7.67 -4.92
N ALA A 55 2.33 7.79 -5.65
CA ALA A 55 2.31 7.72 -7.12
C ALA A 55 1.80 6.37 -7.60
N SER A 56 2.20 5.28 -6.97
CA SER A 56 1.74 3.93 -7.29
C SER A 56 0.25 3.77 -7.04
N LEU A 57 -0.26 4.33 -5.95
CA LEU A 57 -1.68 4.29 -5.63
C LEU A 57 -2.50 4.93 -6.75
N PHE A 58 -2.14 6.14 -7.16
CA PHE A 58 -2.84 6.83 -8.25
C PHE A 58 -2.71 6.10 -9.58
N ALA A 59 -1.51 5.60 -9.90
CA ALA A 59 -1.29 4.88 -11.15
C ALA A 59 -2.12 3.60 -11.23
N PHE A 60 -2.16 2.82 -10.15
CA PHE A 60 -2.95 1.59 -10.11
C PHE A 60 -4.45 1.89 -10.26
N CYS A 61 -4.92 2.94 -9.59
CA CYS A 61 -6.32 3.32 -9.71
C CYS A 61 -6.67 3.73 -11.14
N GLU A 62 -5.85 4.56 -11.76
CA GLU A 62 -6.06 5.01 -13.12
C GLU A 62 -6.09 3.85 -14.12
N LEU A 63 -5.13 2.93 -14.00
CA LEU A 63 -5.03 1.77 -14.88
C LEU A 63 -6.19 0.79 -14.74
N ASN A 64 -6.91 0.84 -13.63
CA ASN A 64 -7.99 -0.10 -13.33
C ASN A 64 -9.36 0.58 -13.21
N ASN A 65 -9.50 1.78 -13.76
CA ASN A 65 -10.75 2.54 -13.76
C ASN A 65 -11.30 2.75 -12.34
N ARG A 66 -10.40 3.10 -11.43
CA ARG A 66 -10.73 3.41 -10.04
C ARG A 66 -10.32 4.84 -9.73
N THR A 67 -10.86 5.36 -8.66
CA THR A 67 -10.48 6.67 -8.14
C THR A 67 -10.42 6.61 -6.61
N ILE A 68 -9.90 7.67 -6.01
CA ILE A 68 -9.80 7.78 -4.56
C ILE A 68 -10.89 8.70 -4.07
N ASP A 69 -11.68 8.21 -3.12
CA ASP A 69 -12.67 9.05 -2.44
C ASP A 69 -11.95 9.98 -1.46
N SER A 70 -11.88 11.25 -1.83
CA SER A 70 -11.17 12.25 -1.02
C SER A 70 -11.82 12.52 0.34
N ARG A 71 -13.06 12.08 0.54
CA ARG A 71 -13.72 12.16 1.86
C ARG A 71 -13.17 11.11 2.81
N VAL A 72 -12.67 9.99 2.28
CA VAL A 72 -12.06 8.91 3.06
C VAL A 72 -10.56 9.11 3.19
N LEU A 73 -9.90 9.51 2.10
CA LEU A 73 -8.44 9.61 2.05
C LEU A 73 -8.03 10.82 1.22
N ASP A 74 -7.82 11.95 1.87
CA ASP A 74 -7.22 13.11 1.24
C ASP A 74 -5.68 13.01 1.30
N GLU A 75 -4.99 13.95 0.68
CA GLU A 75 -3.53 13.94 0.60
C GLU A 75 -2.88 13.97 1.99
N LYS A 76 -3.40 14.77 2.89
CA LYS A 76 -2.87 14.91 4.24
C LYS A 76 -3.08 13.64 5.06
N THR A 77 -4.25 13.05 4.96
CA THR A 77 -4.58 11.79 5.63
C THR A 77 -3.73 10.65 5.08
N ALA A 78 -3.53 10.61 3.76
CA ALA A 78 -2.67 9.62 3.13
C ALA A 78 -1.24 9.73 3.62
N GLU A 79 -0.70 10.94 3.73
CA GLU A 79 0.64 11.15 4.24
C GLU A 79 0.80 10.62 5.67
N THR A 80 -0.16 10.93 6.54
CA THR A 80 -0.15 10.44 7.92
C THR A 80 -0.23 8.93 7.97
N LEU A 81 -1.11 8.33 7.18
CA LEU A 81 -1.28 6.87 7.11
C LEU A 81 0.02 6.20 6.65
N PHE A 82 0.65 6.76 5.63
CA PHE A 82 1.89 6.19 5.07
C PHE A 82 3.05 6.32 6.05
N LYS A 83 3.15 7.41 6.79
CA LYS A 83 4.15 7.56 7.85
C LYS A 83 3.99 6.49 8.92
N ARG A 84 2.76 6.24 9.33
CA ARG A 84 2.48 5.20 10.34
C ARG A 84 2.86 3.81 9.84
N ALA A 85 2.54 3.50 8.59
CA ALA A 85 2.91 2.23 7.99
C ALA A 85 4.44 2.07 7.93
N ALA A 86 5.15 3.11 7.53
CA ALA A 86 6.60 3.08 7.47
C ALA A 86 7.24 2.87 8.85
N ALA A 87 6.61 3.39 9.90
CA ALA A 87 7.09 3.23 11.27
C ALA A 87 6.68 1.90 11.92
N HIS A 88 5.90 1.08 11.24
CA HIS A 88 5.35 -0.15 11.80
C HIS A 88 6.42 -1.07 12.39
N ARG A 89 7.53 -1.26 11.69
CA ARG A 89 8.61 -2.15 12.14
C ARG A 89 9.24 -1.70 13.45
N GLU A 90 9.32 -0.41 13.66
CA GLU A 90 9.95 0.16 14.85
C GLU A 90 8.99 0.25 16.02
N MET A 91 7.75 0.60 15.74
CA MET A 91 6.77 0.97 16.77
C MET A 91 5.61 -0.01 16.88
N GLY A 92 5.40 -0.86 15.89
CA GLY A 92 4.33 -1.85 15.88
C GLY A 92 2.92 -1.26 15.91
N ILE A 93 2.74 -0.02 15.50
CA ILE A 93 1.49 0.73 15.71
C ILE A 93 0.61 0.88 14.48
N ALA A 94 1.04 0.40 13.33
CA ALA A 94 0.24 0.50 12.11
C ALA A 94 -0.01 -0.90 11.52
N PRO A 95 -0.92 -1.69 12.11
CA PRO A 95 -1.18 -3.03 11.59
C PRO A 95 -1.68 -2.99 10.15
N GLU A 96 -1.28 -3.98 9.39
CA GLU A 96 -1.63 -4.09 7.97
C GLU A 96 -3.14 -4.08 7.75
N ASN A 97 -3.91 -4.71 8.62
CA ASN A 97 -5.36 -4.77 8.47
C ASN A 97 -6.02 -3.39 8.57
N VAL A 98 -5.51 -2.52 9.44
CA VAL A 98 -6.03 -1.15 9.55
C VAL A 98 -5.73 -0.34 8.29
N PHE A 99 -4.50 -0.44 7.81
CA PHE A 99 -4.07 0.20 6.57
C PHE A 99 -4.94 -0.26 5.39
N ARG A 100 -5.10 -1.56 5.26
CA ARG A 100 -5.90 -2.19 4.22
C ARG A 100 -7.37 -1.75 4.27
N GLU A 101 -7.95 -1.71 5.46
CA GLU A 101 -9.35 -1.32 5.65
C GLU A 101 -9.61 0.10 5.14
N ILE A 102 -8.71 1.03 5.44
CA ILE A 102 -8.85 2.41 4.97
C ILE A 102 -8.78 2.48 3.45
N LEU A 103 -7.82 1.79 2.85
CA LEU A 103 -7.65 1.80 1.39
C LEU A 103 -8.81 1.11 0.67
N VAL A 104 -9.34 0.03 1.22
CA VAL A 104 -10.52 -0.64 0.65
C VAL A 104 -11.71 0.32 0.59
N ARG A 105 -11.90 1.14 1.61
CA ARG A 105 -12.97 2.13 1.63
C ARG A 105 -12.71 3.32 0.71
N ALA A 106 -11.44 3.68 0.52
CA ALA A 106 -11.05 4.86 -0.26
C ALA A 106 -11.05 4.60 -1.76
N ILE A 107 -10.71 3.39 -2.19
CA ILE A 107 -10.61 3.04 -3.61
C ILE A 107 -12.00 2.63 -4.12
N VAL A 108 -12.55 3.45 -5.02
CA VAL A 108 -13.92 3.27 -5.51
C VAL A 108 -13.92 3.25 -7.04
N ALA A 109 -14.99 2.71 -7.62
CA ALA A 109 -15.17 2.70 -9.08
C ALA A 109 -15.39 4.12 -9.60
N VAL A 110 -14.88 4.36 -10.79
CA VAL A 110 -15.08 5.64 -11.49
C VAL A 110 -16.53 5.76 -11.97
#